data_abba1deea7250ff0b0ad588b3dd4edae
#
_entry.id   abba1deea7250ff0b0ad588b3dd4edae
#
_cell.length_a   1.000
_cell.length_b   1.000
_cell.length_c   1.000
_cell.angle_alpha   90.00
_cell.angle_beta   90.00
_cell.angle_gamma   90.00
#
_symmetry.space_group_name_H-M   'P 1'
#
loop_
_entity.id
_entity.type
_entity.pdbx_description
1 polymer ?
#
loop_
_entity_poly.entity_id
_entity_poly.type
_entity_poly.pdbx_seq_one_letter_code
_entity_poly.pdbx_strand_id
1 'polypeptide(L)'
;MKTLSSVLVVLIAAALVVGGCGKSGPAEVELQRFSLDNLEGIIAMSGIEVDPSVSADGMGSLRIDASAPVHIRLLELNNVDIEKAVLIYRAKLRAENLNGRAYLEMWCRFPGMGEYFSRDLETPLSGSVNWTSEETPFFIKEGQNPDLVKLNLVVEGTGTVWIDDIHLVKGALP
;
A
#
# COMPACT_ATOMS: atom_id res chain seq x y z
N MET A 1 44.42 67.15 -6.30
CA MET A 1 44.10 66.04 -5.41
C MET A 1 42.61 66.02 -5.26
N LYS A 2 41.93 65.09 -5.95
CA LYS A 2 40.47 64.87 -5.89
C LYS A 2 40.21 63.45 -5.41
N THR A 3 39.62 63.32 -4.23
CA THR A 3 39.22 62.07 -3.62
C THR A 3 37.90 61.62 -4.23
N LEU A 4 37.90 60.46 -4.91
CA LEU A 4 36.66 59.79 -5.31
C LEU A 4 36.09 58.97 -4.12
N SER A 5 34.87 59.33 -3.74
CA SER A 5 34.08 58.61 -2.74
C SER A 5 33.27 57.52 -3.47
N SER A 6 33.59 56.25 -3.23
CA SER A 6 32.83 55.11 -3.77
C SER A 6 31.59 54.89 -2.93
N VAL A 7 30.42 55.05 -3.55
CA VAL A 7 29.11 54.70 -2.94
C VAL A 7 28.86 53.23 -3.19
N LEU A 8 28.82 52.45 -2.10
CA LEU A 8 28.47 51.02 -2.13
C LEU A 8 26.93 50.89 -2.10
N VAL A 9 26.33 50.49 -3.22
CA VAL A 9 24.90 50.21 -3.31
C VAL A 9 24.68 48.74 -2.86
N VAL A 10 24.08 48.57 -1.68
CA VAL A 10 23.68 47.25 -1.20
C VAL A 10 22.29 46.95 -1.75
N LEU A 11 22.21 46.05 -2.71
CA LEU A 11 20.95 45.47 -3.23
C LEU A 11 20.46 44.39 -2.27
N ILE A 12 19.42 44.71 -1.48
CA ILE A 12 18.69 43.74 -0.65
C ILE A 12 17.70 42.99 -1.57
N ALA A 13 18.03 41.77 -1.92
CA ALA A 13 17.11 40.84 -2.61
C ALA A 13 16.11 40.30 -1.57
N ALA A 14 14.88 40.81 -1.57
CA ALA A 14 13.79 40.24 -0.80
C ALA A 14 13.35 38.90 -1.43
N ALA A 15 13.73 37.78 -0.83
CA ALA A 15 13.22 36.47 -1.19
C ALA A 15 11.77 36.34 -0.69
N LEU A 16 10.80 36.40 -1.62
CA LEU A 16 9.42 36.05 -1.37
C LEU A 16 9.34 34.54 -1.17
N VAL A 17 9.27 34.09 0.09
CA VAL A 17 8.89 32.71 0.45
C VAL A 17 7.39 32.59 0.24
N VAL A 18 7.00 32.05 -0.93
CA VAL A 18 5.62 31.62 -1.17
C VAL A 18 5.41 30.35 -0.35
N GLY A 19 4.89 30.49 0.85
CA GLY A 19 4.42 29.39 1.68
C GLY A 19 3.20 28.75 1.03
N GLY A 20 3.39 27.66 0.26
CA GLY A 20 2.32 26.82 -0.21
C GLY A 20 1.67 26.13 1.00
N CYS A 21 0.50 26.60 1.45
CA CYS A 21 -0.39 25.85 2.34
C CYS A 21 -0.96 24.64 1.55
N GLY A 22 -0.18 23.57 1.42
CA GLY A 22 -0.72 22.26 1.13
C GLY A 22 -1.53 21.85 2.35
N LYS A 23 -2.84 21.64 2.22
CA LYS A 23 -3.64 20.91 3.20
C LYS A 23 -3.06 19.50 3.26
N SER A 24 -2.16 19.24 4.20
CA SER A 24 -1.80 17.87 4.56
C SER A 24 -3.08 17.21 5.07
N GLY A 25 -3.56 16.18 4.39
CA GLY A 25 -4.58 15.30 4.92
C GLY A 25 -4.15 14.79 6.32
N PRO A 26 -5.07 14.21 7.10
CA PRO A 26 -4.72 13.65 8.40
C PRO A 26 -3.56 12.68 8.22
N ALA A 27 -2.53 12.82 9.09
CA ALA A 27 -1.29 12.06 8.97
C ALA A 27 -1.57 10.55 9.08
N GLU A 28 -1.17 9.80 8.06
CA GLU A 28 -1.16 8.34 8.09
C GLU A 28 0.01 7.86 8.96
N VAL A 29 -0.18 6.75 9.67
CA VAL A 29 0.84 6.09 10.49
C VAL A 29 1.03 4.68 9.95
N GLU A 30 2.23 4.35 9.50
CA GLU A 30 2.58 2.99 9.12
C GLU A 30 2.62 2.10 10.38
N LEU A 31 1.83 1.03 10.37
CA LEU A 31 1.78 0.04 11.45
C LEU A 31 2.77 -1.09 11.19
N GLN A 32 2.80 -1.59 9.95
CA GLN A 32 3.71 -2.66 9.52
C GLN A 32 4.03 -2.52 8.03
N ARG A 33 5.22 -3.01 7.64
CA ARG A 33 5.67 -3.08 6.26
C ARG A 33 6.29 -4.46 5.99
N PHE A 34 6.05 -4.99 4.76
CA PHE A 34 6.59 -6.27 4.28
C PHE A 34 7.13 -6.04 2.87
N SER A 35 8.45 -6.21 2.68
CA SER A 35 9.13 -5.96 1.40
C SER A 35 8.81 -7.00 0.33
N LEU A 36 8.46 -8.24 0.73
CA LEU A 36 8.15 -9.38 -0.16
C LEU A 36 9.33 -9.86 -1.03
N ASP A 37 10.57 -9.54 -0.66
CA ASP A 37 11.79 -10.01 -1.32
C ASP A 37 12.04 -11.51 -1.14
N ASN A 38 11.33 -12.13 -0.21
CA ASN A 38 11.39 -13.53 0.14
C ASN A 38 10.03 -14.00 0.71
N LEU A 39 9.94 -15.27 1.11
CA LEU A 39 8.72 -15.85 1.68
C LEU A 39 8.62 -15.72 3.21
N GLU A 40 9.46 -14.94 3.85
CA GLU A 40 9.42 -14.77 5.32
C GLU A 40 8.09 -14.12 5.75
N GLY A 41 7.41 -14.77 6.69
CA GLY A 41 6.10 -14.33 7.20
C GLY A 41 4.91 -14.63 6.29
N ILE A 42 5.15 -15.08 5.06
CA ILE A 42 4.08 -15.47 4.13
C ILE A 42 3.49 -16.81 4.56
N ILE A 43 2.16 -16.89 4.62
CA ILE A 43 1.45 -18.10 5.05
C ILE A 43 0.95 -18.97 3.90
N ALA A 44 0.87 -18.43 2.68
CA ALA A 44 0.52 -19.21 1.50
C ALA A 44 1.60 -20.28 1.21
N MET A 45 1.20 -21.56 1.16
CA MET A 45 2.11 -22.70 0.98
C MET A 45 2.26 -23.10 -0.49
N SER A 46 1.48 -22.52 -1.40
CA SER A 46 1.49 -22.86 -2.84
C SER A 46 0.88 -21.73 -3.67
N GLY A 47 1.14 -21.75 -4.97
CA GLY A 47 0.59 -20.77 -5.92
C GLY A 47 1.31 -19.44 -5.91
N ILE A 48 2.43 -19.33 -5.20
CA ILE A 48 3.30 -18.15 -5.17
C ILE A 48 4.77 -18.57 -5.23
N GLU A 49 5.60 -17.74 -5.83
CA GLU A 49 7.05 -17.88 -5.86
C GLU A 49 7.75 -16.52 -5.73
N VAL A 50 9.01 -16.52 -5.32
CA VAL A 50 9.84 -15.31 -5.34
C VAL A 50 10.39 -15.09 -6.74
N ASP A 51 10.17 -13.89 -7.29
CA ASP A 51 10.80 -13.45 -8.55
C ASP A 51 11.86 -12.39 -8.25
N PRO A 52 13.16 -12.74 -8.26
CA PRO A 52 14.22 -11.79 -7.98
C PRO A 52 14.51 -10.82 -9.12
N SER A 53 13.91 -11.04 -10.29
CA SER A 53 14.16 -10.25 -11.50
C SER A 53 13.09 -9.18 -11.77
N VAL A 54 11.92 -9.31 -11.14
CA VAL A 54 10.80 -8.39 -11.25
C VAL A 54 10.49 -7.82 -9.89
N SER A 55 10.62 -6.51 -9.71
CA SER A 55 10.46 -5.84 -8.42
C SER A 55 10.01 -4.39 -8.58
N ALA A 56 9.32 -3.86 -7.60
CA ALA A 56 8.97 -2.44 -7.52
C ALA A 56 10.13 -1.61 -6.94
N ASP A 57 10.94 -2.19 -6.06
CA ASP A 57 12.05 -1.51 -5.36
C ASP A 57 13.46 -1.99 -5.77
N GLY A 58 13.57 -3.05 -6.61
CA GLY A 58 14.83 -3.61 -7.10
C GLY A 58 15.36 -4.81 -6.30
N MET A 59 14.60 -5.34 -5.32
CA MET A 59 15.06 -6.40 -4.41
C MET A 59 14.39 -7.76 -4.66
N GLY A 60 13.29 -7.82 -5.39
CA GLY A 60 12.47 -8.99 -5.67
C GLY A 60 10.98 -8.71 -5.45
N SER A 61 10.14 -9.69 -5.72
CA SER A 61 8.69 -9.61 -5.43
C SER A 61 8.10 -11.01 -5.38
N LEU A 62 6.83 -11.14 -4.98
CA LEU A 62 6.09 -12.39 -5.08
C LEU A 62 5.31 -12.46 -6.38
N ARG A 63 5.48 -13.56 -7.10
CA ARG A 63 4.83 -13.87 -8.38
C ARG A 63 3.77 -14.93 -8.23
N ILE A 64 2.64 -14.73 -8.90
CA ILE A 64 1.51 -15.64 -8.98
C ILE A 64 1.20 -15.92 -10.45
N ASP A 65 1.38 -17.17 -10.91
CA ASP A 65 0.96 -17.62 -12.23
C ASP A 65 -0.42 -18.30 -12.12
N ALA A 66 -1.46 -17.52 -12.34
CA ALA A 66 -2.82 -17.98 -12.23
C ALA A 66 -3.29 -18.69 -13.52
N SER A 67 -3.47 -20.00 -13.48
CA SER A 67 -4.12 -20.79 -14.54
C SER A 67 -5.63 -20.94 -14.35
N ALA A 68 -6.15 -20.54 -13.21
CA ALA A 68 -7.55 -20.47 -12.79
C ALA A 68 -7.70 -19.39 -11.71
N PRO A 69 -8.92 -18.98 -11.36
CA PRO A 69 -9.14 -18.07 -10.25
C PRO A 69 -8.49 -18.59 -8.96
N VAL A 70 -7.75 -17.72 -8.26
CA VAL A 70 -7.03 -18.05 -7.04
C VAL A 70 -7.18 -16.94 -5.99
N HIS A 71 -7.24 -17.36 -4.74
CA HIS A 71 -7.30 -16.51 -3.57
C HIS A 71 -6.07 -16.82 -2.70
N ILE A 72 -5.10 -15.93 -2.68
CA ILE A 72 -3.83 -16.09 -1.96
C ILE A 72 -3.91 -15.34 -0.63
N ARG A 73 -3.89 -16.07 0.47
CA ARG A 73 -3.72 -15.48 1.80
C ARG A 73 -2.23 -15.26 2.05
N LEU A 74 -1.82 -14.01 2.00
CA LEU A 74 -0.41 -13.63 2.14
C LEU A 74 0.01 -13.57 3.61
N LEU A 75 -0.73 -12.82 4.43
CA LEU A 75 -0.34 -12.49 5.80
C LEU A 75 -1.54 -12.59 6.76
N GLU A 76 -1.24 -12.94 8.02
CA GLU A 76 -2.14 -12.83 9.16
C GLU A 76 -1.45 -12.05 10.29
N LEU A 77 -2.14 -11.03 10.79
CA LEU A 77 -1.64 -10.11 11.80
C LEU A 77 -2.56 -10.18 13.02
N ASN A 78 -2.01 -10.57 14.15
CA ASN A 78 -2.76 -10.65 15.39
C ASN A 78 -2.60 -9.38 16.21
N ASN A 79 -3.67 -8.94 16.88
CA ASN A 79 -3.65 -7.84 17.84
C ASN A 79 -3.03 -6.56 17.27
N VAL A 80 -3.53 -6.08 16.14
CA VAL A 80 -3.04 -4.88 15.47
C VAL A 80 -3.24 -3.62 16.32
N ASP A 81 -4.12 -3.67 17.33
CA ASP A 81 -4.44 -2.60 18.27
C ASP A 81 -4.84 -1.29 17.58
N ILE A 82 -5.94 -1.37 16.86
CA ILE A 82 -6.48 -0.25 16.10
C ILE A 82 -7.99 -0.09 16.37
N GLU A 83 -8.39 1.11 16.74
CA GLU A 83 -9.78 1.47 17.00
C GLU A 83 -10.04 2.88 16.48
N LYS A 84 -11.28 3.18 16.10
CA LYS A 84 -11.73 4.50 15.65
C LYS A 84 -10.79 5.12 14.60
N ALA A 85 -10.54 4.35 13.53
CA ALA A 85 -9.58 4.70 12.49
C ALA A 85 -9.95 4.04 11.16
N VAL A 86 -9.27 4.44 10.10
CA VAL A 86 -9.23 3.67 8.84
C VAL A 86 -7.98 2.79 8.88
N LEU A 87 -8.15 1.49 8.71
CA LEU A 87 -7.05 0.56 8.45
C LEU A 87 -6.91 0.43 6.93
N ILE A 88 -5.74 0.67 6.40
CA ILE A 88 -5.48 0.66 4.95
C ILE A 88 -4.47 -0.46 4.66
N TYR A 89 -4.85 -1.40 3.82
CA TYR A 89 -3.94 -2.37 3.20
C TYR A 89 -3.52 -1.82 1.85
N ARG A 90 -2.25 -1.49 1.69
CA ARG A 90 -1.65 -0.94 0.47
C ARG A 90 -0.54 -1.87 -0.01
N ALA A 91 -0.42 -2.06 -1.33
CA ALA A 91 0.68 -2.81 -1.93
C ALA A 91 0.99 -2.29 -3.33
N LYS A 92 2.16 -2.68 -3.86
CA LYS A 92 2.48 -2.54 -5.28
C LYS A 92 2.01 -3.78 -6.01
N LEU A 93 1.26 -3.61 -7.09
CA LEU A 93 0.83 -4.68 -7.97
C LEU A 93 1.31 -4.44 -9.40
N ARG A 94 1.61 -5.53 -10.09
CA ARG A 94 1.90 -5.58 -11.53
C ARG A 94 1.18 -6.78 -12.13
N ALA A 95 0.75 -6.69 -13.39
CA ALA A 95 0.13 -7.80 -14.10
C ALA A 95 0.65 -7.94 -15.53
N GLU A 96 0.72 -9.17 -16.03
CA GLU A 96 0.97 -9.49 -17.43
C GLU A 96 -0.05 -10.49 -17.93
N ASN A 97 -0.67 -10.16 -19.09
CA ASN A 97 -1.67 -11.00 -19.79
C ASN A 97 -2.82 -11.47 -18.88
N LEU A 98 -3.21 -10.62 -17.92
CA LEU A 98 -4.30 -10.94 -17.00
C LEU A 98 -5.65 -10.88 -17.74
N ASN A 99 -6.22 -12.04 -17.99
CA ASN A 99 -7.58 -12.19 -18.49
C ASN A 99 -8.53 -12.38 -17.32
N GLY A 100 -9.13 -11.27 -16.89
CA GLY A 100 -9.89 -11.13 -15.66
C GLY A 100 -9.42 -9.95 -14.86
N ARG A 101 -9.40 -10.08 -13.53
CA ARG A 101 -8.98 -8.99 -12.63
C ARG A 101 -8.20 -9.52 -11.43
N ALA A 102 -7.35 -8.65 -10.87
CA ALA A 102 -6.69 -8.87 -9.57
C ALA A 102 -6.90 -7.66 -8.66
N TYR A 103 -7.04 -7.91 -7.36
CA TYR A 103 -7.28 -6.87 -6.37
C TYR A 103 -6.83 -7.30 -4.96
N LEU A 104 -6.63 -6.31 -4.09
CA LEU A 104 -6.36 -6.53 -2.68
C LEU A 104 -7.67 -6.80 -1.92
N GLU A 105 -7.61 -7.72 -0.96
CA GLU A 105 -8.71 -8.00 -0.05
C GLU A 105 -8.18 -8.06 1.38
N MET A 106 -8.85 -7.40 2.32
CA MET A 106 -8.53 -7.43 3.73
C MET A 106 -9.73 -7.94 4.52
N TRP A 107 -9.49 -8.89 5.45
CA TRP A 107 -10.47 -9.35 6.42
C TRP A 107 -10.07 -8.92 7.82
N CYS A 108 -11.03 -8.43 8.59
CA CYS A 108 -10.87 -8.07 10.00
C CYS A 108 -11.83 -8.92 10.84
N ARG A 109 -11.28 -9.65 11.81
CA ARG A 109 -12.07 -10.39 12.79
C ARG A 109 -12.21 -9.56 14.07
N PHE A 110 -13.44 -9.41 14.54
CA PHE A 110 -13.76 -8.68 15.77
C PHE A 110 -14.31 -9.66 16.81
N PRO A 111 -13.75 -9.70 18.03
CA PRO A 111 -14.22 -10.57 19.11
C PRO A 111 -15.71 -10.40 19.36
N GLY A 112 -16.46 -11.50 19.30
CA GLY A 112 -17.91 -11.51 19.51
C GLY A 112 -18.79 -10.92 18.41
N MET A 113 -18.20 -10.37 17.33
CA MET A 113 -18.94 -9.76 16.22
C MET A 113 -18.76 -10.48 14.88
N GLY A 114 -17.71 -11.34 14.73
CA GLY A 114 -17.43 -12.07 13.52
C GLY A 114 -16.35 -11.44 12.62
N GLU A 115 -16.29 -11.89 11.36
CA GLU A 115 -15.33 -11.42 10.37
C GLU A 115 -16.04 -10.58 9.30
N TYR A 116 -15.38 -9.49 8.90
CA TYR A 116 -15.83 -8.59 7.84
C TYR A 116 -14.69 -8.31 6.89
N PHE A 117 -14.99 -7.95 5.64
CA PHE A 117 -13.97 -7.71 4.63
C PHE A 117 -14.12 -6.35 3.95
N SER A 118 -13.02 -5.90 3.36
CA SER A 118 -12.93 -4.82 2.39
C SER A 118 -12.19 -5.32 1.15
N ARG A 119 -12.58 -4.83 -0.03
CA ARG A 119 -12.00 -5.18 -1.34
C ARG A 119 -11.86 -3.94 -2.19
N ASP A 120 -10.76 -3.83 -2.90
CA ASP A 120 -10.62 -2.84 -3.97
C ASP A 120 -11.24 -3.38 -5.26
N LEU A 121 -12.51 -3.06 -5.48
CA LEU A 121 -13.24 -3.43 -6.69
C LEU A 121 -13.50 -2.24 -7.63
N GLU A 122 -13.10 -1.03 -7.25
CA GLU A 122 -13.28 0.16 -8.05
C GLU A 122 -12.18 0.28 -9.11
N THR A 123 -10.94 -0.08 -8.76
CA THR A 123 -9.75 0.00 -9.61
C THR A 123 -8.96 -1.31 -9.72
N PRO A 124 -9.60 -2.47 -9.98
CA PRO A 124 -8.90 -3.74 -10.04
C PRO A 124 -7.94 -3.79 -11.24
N LEU A 125 -6.78 -4.43 -11.09
CA LEU A 125 -5.87 -4.67 -12.22
C LEU A 125 -6.53 -5.58 -13.26
N SER A 126 -6.30 -5.27 -14.56
CA SER A 126 -6.69 -6.12 -15.70
C SER A 126 -5.74 -5.92 -16.87
N GLY A 127 -5.55 -6.94 -17.69
CA GLY A 127 -4.65 -6.89 -18.84
C GLY A 127 -3.18 -6.94 -18.44
N SER A 128 -2.35 -6.08 -19.06
CA SER A 128 -0.94 -5.91 -18.71
C SER A 128 -0.72 -4.51 -18.17
N VAL A 129 -0.37 -4.42 -16.90
CA VAL A 129 -0.20 -3.18 -16.14
C VAL A 129 1.16 -3.21 -15.46
N ASN A 130 1.93 -2.13 -15.61
CA ASN A 130 3.18 -1.96 -14.87
C ASN A 130 2.90 -1.68 -13.40
N TRP A 131 3.95 -1.66 -12.56
CA TRP A 131 3.82 -1.40 -11.13
C TRP A 131 2.91 -0.20 -10.83
N THR A 132 1.84 -0.45 -10.09
CA THR A 132 0.90 0.55 -9.58
C THR A 132 0.65 0.32 -8.10
N SER A 133 0.23 1.36 -7.41
CA SER A 133 -0.12 1.27 -5.99
C SER A 133 -1.61 1.05 -5.88
N GLU A 134 -2.00 -0.06 -5.26
CA GLU A 134 -3.37 -0.41 -4.96
C GLU A 134 -3.61 -0.37 -3.45
N GLU A 135 -4.84 -0.05 -3.04
CA GLU A 135 -5.18 -0.03 -1.61
C GLU A 135 -6.65 -0.38 -1.36
N THR A 136 -6.91 -0.99 -0.21
CA THR A 136 -8.27 -1.22 0.27
C THR A 136 -8.42 -0.72 1.71
N PRO A 137 -9.31 0.26 1.95
CA PRO A 137 -9.56 0.78 3.29
C PRO A 137 -10.60 -0.06 4.03
N PHE A 138 -10.43 -0.18 5.35
CA PHE A 138 -11.41 -0.75 6.28
C PHE A 138 -11.73 0.26 7.39
N PHE A 139 -12.99 0.67 7.51
CA PHE A 139 -13.43 1.68 8.47
C PHE A 139 -13.78 1.04 9.81
N ILE A 140 -12.95 1.24 10.82
CA ILE A 140 -13.08 0.68 12.17
C ILE A 140 -13.72 1.72 13.08
N LYS A 141 -14.84 1.38 13.67
CA LYS A 141 -15.59 2.26 14.60
C LYS A 141 -15.02 2.18 16.02
N GLU A 142 -15.47 3.12 16.86
CA GLU A 142 -15.20 3.09 18.29
C GLU A 142 -15.78 1.79 18.92
N GLY A 143 -15.03 1.16 19.81
CA GLY A 143 -15.37 -0.15 20.41
C GLY A 143 -15.10 -1.35 19.49
N GLN A 144 -14.58 -1.14 18.30
CA GLN A 144 -14.20 -2.21 17.37
C GLN A 144 -12.67 -2.26 17.30
N ASN A 145 -12.06 -3.30 17.88
CA ASN A 145 -10.63 -3.57 17.77
C ASN A 145 -10.45 -4.99 17.22
N PRO A 146 -9.90 -5.17 16.00
CA PRO A 146 -9.75 -6.50 15.41
C PRO A 146 -8.65 -7.28 16.12
N ASP A 147 -8.94 -8.52 16.49
CA ASP A 147 -7.94 -9.44 17.04
C ASP A 147 -7.17 -10.20 15.96
N LEU A 148 -7.66 -10.21 14.72
CA LEU A 148 -6.99 -10.80 13.55
C LEU A 148 -7.30 -9.98 12.30
N VAL A 149 -6.25 -9.63 11.57
CA VAL A 149 -6.30 -9.02 10.22
C VAL A 149 -5.65 -9.97 9.23
N LYS A 150 -6.34 -10.27 8.12
CA LYS A 150 -5.84 -11.13 7.04
C LYS A 150 -5.66 -10.29 5.78
N LEU A 151 -4.48 -10.35 5.16
CA LEU A 151 -4.17 -9.64 3.92
C LEU A 151 -4.07 -10.65 2.78
N ASN A 152 -4.90 -10.47 1.77
CA ASN A 152 -5.05 -11.38 0.65
C ASN A 152 -4.79 -10.66 -0.68
N LEU A 153 -4.30 -11.41 -1.67
CA LEU A 153 -4.36 -11.07 -3.09
C LEU A 153 -5.37 -12.01 -3.76
N VAL A 154 -6.31 -11.45 -4.49
CA VAL A 154 -7.32 -12.21 -5.24
C VAL A 154 -7.08 -12.03 -6.72
N VAL A 155 -7.01 -13.13 -7.47
CA VAL A 155 -6.95 -13.15 -8.94
C VAL A 155 -8.18 -13.88 -9.45
N GLU A 156 -9.11 -13.16 -10.05
CA GLU A 156 -10.32 -13.70 -10.68
C GLU A 156 -10.09 -13.82 -12.19
N GLY A 157 -9.35 -14.84 -12.60
CA GLY A 157 -9.01 -15.04 -14.00
C GLY A 157 -7.73 -15.84 -14.19
N THR A 158 -7.04 -15.62 -15.32
CA THR A 158 -5.78 -16.27 -15.68
C THR A 158 -4.75 -15.24 -16.11
N GLY A 159 -3.47 -15.47 -15.82
CA GLY A 159 -2.37 -14.54 -16.14
C GLY A 159 -1.33 -14.52 -15.04
N THR A 160 -0.34 -13.65 -15.18
CA THR A 160 0.70 -13.48 -14.17
C THR A 160 0.50 -12.17 -13.41
N VAL A 161 0.54 -12.24 -12.08
CA VAL A 161 0.43 -11.09 -11.17
C VAL A 161 1.63 -11.10 -10.24
N TRP A 162 2.24 -9.92 -10.02
CA TRP A 162 3.26 -9.71 -8.99
C TRP A 162 2.71 -8.77 -7.92
N ILE A 163 3.11 -9.05 -6.69
CA ILE A 163 2.85 -8.19 -5.53
C ILE A 163 4.14 -7.90 -4.79
N ASP A 164 4.29 -6.66 -4.34
CA ASP A 164 5.48 -6.15 -3.68
C ASP A 164 5.10 -5.05 -2.67
N ASP A 165 6.00 -4.78 -1.71
CA ASP A 165 5.97 -3.64 -0.80
C ASP A 165 4.60 -3.42 -0.13
N ILE A 166 4.18 -4.39 0.69
CA ILE A 166 2.93 -4.30 1.45
C ILE A 166 3.11 -3.35 2.64
N HIS A 167 2.18 -2.42 2.77
CA HIS A 167 2.03 -1.52 3.91
C HIS A 167 0.67 -1.73 4.59
N LEU A 168 0.68 -1.87 5.91
CA LEU A 168 -0.51 -1.73 6.74
C LEU A 168 -0.46 -0.38 7.43
N VAL A 169 -1.43 0.47 7.14
CA VAL A 169 -1.41 1.89 7.52
C VAL A 169 -2.66 2.24 8.32
N LYS A 170 -2.50 3.08 9.34
CA LYS A 170 -3.60 3.68 10.10
C LYS A 170 -3.81 5.11 9.63
N GLY A 171 -5.03 5.43 9.18
CA GLY A 171 -5.49 6.77 8.87
C GLY A 171 -6.58 7.25 9.81
N ALA A 172 -6.90 8.55 9.77
CA ALA A 172 -8.06 9.08 10.47
C ALA A 172 -9.36 8.73 9.74
N LEU A 173 -10.45 8.57 10.48
CA LEU A 173 -11.79 8.49 9.89
C LEU A 173 -12.12 9.83 9.20
N PRO A 174 -12.84 9.80 8.07
CA PRO A 174 -13.27 10.99 7.34
C PRO A 174 -14.30 11.80 8.13
#